data_49f622c63e8cad02758ba7176484ed30
#
_entry.id   49f622c63e8cad02758ba7176484ed30
#
_cell.length_a   1.000
_cell.length_b   1.000
_cell.length_c   1.000
_cell.angle_alpha   90.00
_cell.angle_beta   90.00
_cell.angle_gamma   90.00
#
_symmetry.space_group_name_H-M   'P 1'
#
loop_
_entity.id
_entity.type
_entity.pdbx_description
1 polymer ?
#
loop_
_entity_poly.entity_id
_entity_poly.type
_entity_poly.pdbx_seq_one_letter_code
_entity_poly.pdbx_strand_id
1 'polypeptide(L)'
;MAKNPNKKIQEEYKQAIKFGCVVCKKHYGVYTEPCIHHLTGAGMGIKSKSFIPLCFEHHQGSQGIHYLGNFTWEDKYGTQEELLEYYEKNK
;
A
#
# COMPACT_ATOMS: atom_id res chain seq x y z
N MET A 1 -4.36 10.67 31.51
CA MET A 1 -5.18 10.04 30.52
C MET A 1 -4.34 9.17 29.59
N ALA A 2 -4.83 7.98 29.32
CA ALA A 2 -4.10 7.10 28.42
C ALA A 2 -4.07 7.69 27.02
N LYS A 3 -2.93 7.54 26.37
CA LYS A 3 -2.85 7.91 24.97
C LYS A 3 -3.76 7.03 24.12
N ASN A 4 -4.34 7.62 23.13
CA ASN A 4 -5.09 6.87 22.15
C ASN A 4 -4.12 6.42 21.04
N PRO A 5 -3.66 5.16 21.04
CA PRO A 5 -2.68 4.70 20.05
C PRO A 5 -3.26 4.73 18.64
N ASN A 6 -4.59 4.71 18.52
CA ASN A 6 -5.22 4.73 17.21
C ASN A 6 -5.12 6.08 16.52
N LYS A 7 -4.86 7.14 17.28
CA LYS A 7 -4.76 8.47 16.70
C LYS A 7 -3.60 8.57 15.72
N LYS A 8 -2.45 8.04 16.10
CA LYS A 8 -1.27 8.04 15.22
C LYS A 8 -1.53 7.21 13.96
N ILE A 9 -2.16 6.05 14.12
CA ILE A 9 -2.50 5.19 13.00
C ILE A 9 -3.48 5.89 12.06
N GLN A 10 -4.46 6.59 12.64
CA GLN A 10 -5.43 7.34 11.83
C GLN A 10 -4.75 8.44 11.02
N GLU A 11 -3.78 9.12 11.60
CA GLU A 11 -3.03 10.15 10.89
C GLU A 11 -2.24 9.55 9.72
N GLU A 12 -1.63 8.39 9.94
CA GLU A 12 -0.90 7.71 8.89
C GLU A 12 -1.82 7.26 7.76
N TYR A 13 -3.01 6.78 8.10
CA TYR A 13 -4.00 6.37 7.10
C TYR A 13 -4.51 7.57 6.31
N LYS A 14 -4.76 8.70 6.98
CA LYS A 14 -5.17 9.93 6.29
C LYS A 14 -4.11 10.38 5.29
N GLN A 15 -2.85 10.27 5.67
CA GLN A 15 -1.76 10.62 4.77
C GLN A 15 -1.73 9.70 3.56
N ALA A 16 -1.96 8.40 3.76
CA ALA A 16 -2.00 7.44 2.67
C ALA A 16 -3.16 7.71 1.72
N ILE A 17 -4.32 8.03 2.25
CA ILE A 17 -5.50 8.37 1.43
C ILE A 17 -5.22 9.60 0.59
N LYS A 18 -4.56 10.58 1.17
CA LYS A 18 -4.19 11.80 0.47
C LYS A 18 -3.19 11.53 -0.66
N PHE A 19 -2.26 10.60 -0.43
CA PHE A 19 -1.26 10.21 -1.42
C PHE A 19 -1.89 9.49 -2.61
N GLY A 20 -2.85 8.61 -2.35
CA GLY A 20 -3.49 7.82 -3.39
C GLY A 20 -2.80 6.50 -3.63
N CYS A 21 -3.32 5.72 -4.56
CA CYS A 21 -2.76 4.42 -4.90
C CYS A 21 -1.30 4.57 -5.35
N VAL A 22 -0.40 3.85 -4.69
CA VAL A 22 1.02 3.94 -5.01
C VAL A 22 1.33 3.41 -6.41
N VAL A 23 0.63 2.37 -6.85
CA VAL A 23 0.81 1.82 -8.20
C VAL A 23 0.37 2.83 -9.25
N CYS A 24 -0.81 3.40 -9.08
CA CYS A 24 -1.31 4.39 -10.04
C CYS A 24 -0.41 5.60 -10.10
N LYS A 25 0.08 6.04 -8.97
CA LYS A 25 0.94 7.21 -8.92
C LYS A 25 2.30 6.94 -9.55
N LYS A 26 2.92 5.81 -9.19
CA LYS A 26 4.24 5.47 -9.69
C LYS A 26 4.24 5.15 -11.18
N HIS A 27 3.27 4.36 -11.62
CA HIS A 27 3.27 3.86 -13.00
C HIS A 27 2.52 4.74 -13.98
N TYR A 28 1.52 5.48 -13.51
CA TYR A 28 0.66 6.26 -14.41
C TYR A 28 0.59 7.73 -14.08
N GLY A 29 1.16 8.15 -12.95
CA GLY A 29 1.17 9.55 -12.56
C GLY A 29 -0.20 10.11 -12.22
N VAL A 30 -1.14 9.27 -11.80
CA VAL A 30 -2.50 9.70 -11.49
C VAL A 30 -2.88 9.38 -10.06
N TYR A 31 -3.82 10.15 -9.53
CA TYR A 31 -4.41 9.87 -8.22
C TYR A 31 -5.60 8.94 -8.39
N THR A 32 -5.64 7.90 -7.58
CA THR A 32 -6.79 7.03 -7.46
C THR A 32 -7.03 6.78 -5.99
N GLU A 33 -8.27 6.88 -5.54
CA GLU A 33 -8.62 6.69 -4.13
C GLU A 33 -8.18 5.31 -3.65
N PRO A 34 -7.43 5.24 -2.57
CA PRO A 34 -6.84 3.97 -2.12
C PRO A 34 -7.58 3.36 -0.95
N CYS A 35 -7.34 2.07 -0.76
CA CYS A 35 -7.52 1.43 0.55
C CYS A 35 -6.14 1.07 1.09
N ILE A 36 -6.10 0.67 2.34
CA ILE A 36 -4.85 0.35 3.02
C ILE A 36 -4.55 -1.12 2.84
N HIS A 37 -3.36 -1.42 2.35
CA HIS A 37 -2.90 -2.80 2.17
C HIS A 37 -1.67 -3.02 3.01
N HIS A 38 -1.76 -3.92 4.00
CA HIS A 38 -0.60 -4.32 4.78
C HIS A 38 0.24 -5.31 3.97
N LEU A 39 1.55 -5.19 4.10
CA LEU A 39 2.46 -6.03 3.34
C LEU A 39 2.26 -7.50 3.69
N THR A 40 2.23 -8.34 2.67
CA THR A 40 1.97 -9.78 2.81
C THR A 40 3.05 -10.58 2.10
N GLY A 41 3.18 -11.85 2.51
CA GLY A 41 4.09 -12.77 1.86
C GLY A 41 5.15 -13.32 2.80
N ALA A 42 5.85 -14.34 2.33
CA ALA A 42 6.91 -14.98 3.10
C ALA A 42 8.04 -13.98 3.38
N GLY A 43 8.56 -14.02 4.59
CA GLY A 43 9.68 -13.16 4.98
C GLY A 43 9.31 -11.75 5.32
N MET A 44 8.03 -11.38 5.34
CA MET A 44 7.64 -10.03 5.69
C MET A 44 7.85 -9.69 7.16
N GLY A 45 7.65 -10.66 8.07
CA GLY A 45 7.95 -10.45 9.49
C GLY A 45 7.49 -9.10 10.03
N ILE A 46 8.44 -8.29 10.48
CA ILE A 46 8.16 -6.96 11.02
C ILE A 46 7.48 -6.05 10.00
N LYS A 47 7.82 -6.22 8.72
CA LYS A 47 7.25 -5.39 7.66
C LYS A 47 5.77 -5.64 7.44
N SER A 48 5.22 -6.74 7.97
CA SER A 48 3.79 -6.99 7.90
C SER A 48 2.97 -5.92 8.62
N LYS A 49 3.60 -5.10 9.46
CA LYS A 49 2.94 -3.97 10.12
C LYS A 49 2.93 -2.72 9.25
N SER A 50 3.74 -2.70 8.21
CA SER A 50 3.75 -1.59 7.26
C SER A 50 2.62 -1.75 6.26
N PHE A 51 2.26 -0.65 5.61
CA PHE A 51 1.20 -0.68 4.62
C PHE A 51 1.54 0.22 3.44
N ILE A 52 0.88 -0.04 2.33
CA ILE A 52 0.92 0.84 1.16
C ILE A 52 -0.51 1.13 0.73
N PRO A 53 -0.78 2.33 0.19
CA PRO A 53 -2.10 2.63 -0.35
C PRO A 53 -2.26 2.01 -1.73
N LEU A 54 -3.33 1.25 -1.91
CA LEU A 54 -3.64 0.62 -3.20
C LEU A 54 -5.11 0.87 -3.52
N CYS A 55 -5.41 1.24 -4.77
CA CYS A 55 -6.80 1.37 -5.19
C CYS A 55 -7.46 0.00 -5.25
N PHE A 56 -8.79 -0.01 -5.35
CA PHE A 56 -9.51 -1.28 -5.38
C PHE A 56 -8.99 -2.20 -6.47
N GLU A 57 -8.77 -1.67 -7.67
CA GLU A 57 -8.33 -2.49 -8.81
C GLU A 57 -7.00 -3.17 -8.55
N HIS A 58 -6.03 -2.46 -7.95
CA HIS A 58 -4.71 -3.01 -7.68
C HIS A 58 -4.63 -3.75 -6.34
N HIS A 59 -5.68 -3.70 -5.54
CA HIS A 59 -5.75 -4.41 -4.27
C HIS A 59 -6.58 -5.68 -4.38
N GLN A 60 -7.83 -5.56 -4.76
CA GLN A 60 -8.79 -6.68 -4.80
C GLN A 60 -9.39 -6.94 -6.18
N GLY A 61 -9.24 -6.02 -7.11
CA GLY A 61 -9.79 -6.17 -8.45
C GLY A 61 -9.00 -7.12 -9.33
N SER A 62 -9.31 -7.16 -10.61
CA SER A 62 -8.69 -8.09 -11.55
C SER A 62 -7.19 -7.89 -11.71
N GLN A 63 -6.69 -6.70 -11.39
CA GLN A 63 -5.25 -6.40 -11.36
C GLN A 63 -4.71 -6.33 -9.94
N GLY A 64 -5.43 -6.86 -8.98
CA GLY A 64 -5.12 -6.73 -7.57
C GLY A 64 -4.20 -7.82 -7.05
N ILE A 65 -3.45 -7.48 -6.01
CA ILE A 65 -2.54 -8.41 -5.37
C ILE A 65 -3.28 -9.61 -4.79
N HIS A 66 -4.51 -9.41 -4.32
CA HIS A 66 -5.30 -10.50 -3.77
C HIS A 66 -5.91 -11.39 -4.84
N TYR A 67 -6.02 -10.91 -6.07
CA TYR A 67 -6.52 -11.69 -7.17
C TYR A 67 -5.39 -12.43 -7.90
N LEU A 68 -4.31 -11.71 -8.21
CA LEU A 68 -3.20 -12.26 -8.99
C LEU A 68 -2.22 -13.07 -8.14
N GLY A 69 -2.18 -12.83 -6.84
CA GLY A 69 -1.18 -13.41 -5.96
C GLY A 69 0.09 -12.55 -5.92
N ASN A 70 0.84 -12.69 -4.83
CA ASN A 70 2.00 -11.83 -4.59
C ASN A 70 3.02 -11.88 -5.72
N PHE A 71 3.39 -13.08 -6.14
CA PHE A 71 4.45 -13.24 -7.14
C PHE A 71 4.08 -12.58 -8.47
N THR A 72 2.91 -12.90 -9.00
CA THR A 72 2.47 -12.36 -10.28
C THR A 72 2.29 -10.85 -10.23
N TRP A 73 1.68 -10.37 -9.15
CA TRP A 73 1.43 -8.95 -8.98
C TRP A 73 2.74 -8.17 -8.86
N GLU A 74 3.68 -8.69 -8.07
CA GLU A 74 4.96 -8.02 -7.87
C GLU A 74 5.82 -8.03 -9.13
N ASP A 75 5.72 -9.10 -9.91
CA ASP A 75 6.40 -9.15 -11.21
C ASP A 75 5.89 -8.04 -12.13
N LYS A 76 4.62 -7.72 -12.02
CA LYS A 76 3.99 -6.74 -12.88
C LYS A 76 4.21 -5.29 -12.42
N TYR A 77 4.14 -5.04 -11.12
CA TYR A 77 4.12 -3.67 -10.59
C TYR A 77 5.32 -3.32 -9.72
N GLY A 78 6.14 -4.27 -9.35
CA GLY A 78 7.23 -4.08 -8.41
C GLY A 78 6.92 -4.73 -7.08
N THR A 79 7.96 -4.99 -6.29
CA THR A 79 7.77 -5.64 -5.00
C THR A 79 7.05 -4.71 -4.04
N GLN A 80 6.36 -5.30 -3.06
CA GLN A 80 5.69 -4.52 -2.04
C GLN A 80 6.69 -3.63 -1.30
N GLU A 81 7.90 -4.12 -1.07
CA GLU A 81 8.95 -3.33 -0.41
C GLU A 81 9.39 -2.15 -1.26
N GLU A 82 9.54 -2.34 -2.56
CA GLU A 82 9.87 -1.24 -3.46
C GLU A 82 8.78 -0.18 -3.49
N LEU A 83 7.54 -0.62 -3.49
CA LEU A 83 6.41 0.30 -3.48
C LEU A 83 6.30 1.04 -2.16
N LEU A 84 6.58 0.36 -1.05
CA LEU A 84 6.62 1.01 0.26
C LEU A 84 7.71 2.07 0.30
N GLU A 85 8.87 1.77 -0.23
CA GLU A 85 9.98 2.72 -0.28
C GLU A 85 9.60 3.94 -1.12
N TYR A 86 8.98 3.73 -2.26
CA TYR A 86 8.51 4.82 -3.09
C TYR A 86 7.50 5.69 -2.34
N TYR A 87 6.55 5.06 -1.67
CA TYR A 87 5.55 5.77 -0.89
C TYR A 87 6.21 6.61 0.20
N GLU A 88 7.11 6.01 0.95
CA GLU A 88 7.76 6.72 2.07
C GLU A 88 8.63 7.88 1.62
N LYS A 89 9.22 7.78 0.45
CA LYS A 89 10.04 8.87 -0.10
C LYS A 89 9.21 10.02 -0.65
N ASN A 90 7.99 9.74 -1.06
CA ASN A 90 7.18 10.72 -1.79
C ASN A 90 5.94 11.20 -1.04
N LYS A 91 5.63 10.62 0.12
CA LYS A 91 4.48 11.03 0.89
C LYS A 91 4.65 12.39 1.57
#